data_219a82c46565de4646f3c8c9839fd4eb
#
_entry.id   219a82c46565de4646f3c8c9839fd4eb
#
_cell.length_a   1.000
_cell.length_b   1.000
_cell.length_c   1.000
_cell.angle_alpha   90.00
_cell.angle_beta   90.00
_cell.angle_gamma   90.00
#
_symmetry.space_group_name_H-M   'P 1'
#
loop_
_entity.id
_entity.type
_entity.pdbx_description
1 polymer ?
#
loop_
_entity_poly.entity_id
_entity_poly.type
_entity_poly.pdbx_seq_one_letter_code
_entity_poly.pdbx_strand_id
1 'polypeptide(L)'
;MKITKRPAAAMALISLALLTSACSPPAQGSSAEASAAGADQKLSVGFFGFAKSNGFAQGTYLGVEQAAKANNASATFVDSNFSAQTQVQQIQDAVTSKQFEVIVVQANDNQALIAPLTQAVQAGITVVVEFSVIGPKFDTIQPQVPGAISIVDLPTRNGKVLGEMGKEACATVQGDTCKVAYLEGFKSLPLDNARTEAVKAELATDPKIKLVASVEGGYTQDSGRQAFQNVSQANPDVDVMIGASQAITGAAAAAGNSDIKFIGNGASVSNVEAVRSGKWFSIYVSDVVANGAKATELGLAKARGKQVETAIDEASLSPNNGKGTKEALDSLNYVSKYSD
;
A
#
# COMPACT_ATOMS: atom_id res chain seq x y z
N MET A 1 -40.98 48.79 -49.17
CA MET A 1 -41.86 50.00 -49.43
C MET A 1 -42.14 50.66 -48.08
N LYS A 2 -41.74 51.95 -47.98
CA LYS A 2 -42.08 52.95 -46.93
C LYS A 2 -41.68 52.69 -45.50
N ILE A 3 -40.55 53.25 -44.94
CA ILE A 3 -40.27 54.66 -44.55
C ILE A 3 -41.40 55.29 -43.69
N THR A 4 -41.03 55.61 -42.40
CA THR A 4 -41.01 56.95 -41.81
C THR A 4 -40.78 56.84 -40.31
N LYS A 5 -39.72 57.36 -39.76
CA LYS A 5 -39.39 58.77 -39.31
C LYS A 5 -39.62 59.02 -37.83
N ARG A 6 -38.50 59.45 -37.21
CA ARG A 6 -38.26 60.08 -35.93
C ARG A 6 -39.14 61.33 -35.65
N PRO A 7 -39.13 62.01 -34.48
CA PRO A 7 -37.98 62.57 -33.75
C PRO A 7 -38.12 62.57 -32.19
N ALA A 8 -37.07 62.63 -31.40
CA ALA A 8 -36.18 63.69 -30.87
C ALA A 8 -36.75 64.56 -29.73
N ALA A 9 -36.00 64.69 -28.69
CA ALA A 9 -35.50 65.84 -27.93
C ALA A 9 -35.64 65.59 -26.42
N ALA A 10 -34.68 65.74 -25.60
CA ALA A 10 -33.62 66.64 -25.25
C ALA A 10 -33.69 67.02 -23.74
N MET A 11 -32.55 67.27 -23.21
CA MET A 11 -32.08 68.09 -22.08
C MET A 11 -31.68 67.31 -20.79
N ALA A 12 -30.45 67.05 -20.57
CA ALA A 12 -29.36 67.85 -19.93
C ALA A 12 -29.62 68.25 -18.48
N LEU A 13 -28.83 67.70 -17.58
CA LEU A 13 -28.30 68.41 -16.41
C LEU A 13 -26.96 67.77 -15.94
N ILE A 14 -25.98 68.62 -15.89
CA ILE A 14 -24.59 68.43 -15.50
C ILE A 14 -24.51 68.30 -13.96
N SER A 15 -23.78 67.32 -13.43
CA SER A 15 -23.25 67.38 -12.08
C SER A 15 -21.83 66.82 -12.04
N LEU A 16 -20.92 67.67 -11.79
CA LEU A 16 -19.48 67.54 -11.59
C LEU A 16 -19.21 66.88 -10.24
N ALA A 17 -18.50 65.75 -10.20
CA ALA A 17 -17.89 65.24 -8.94
C ALA A 17 -16.61 64.47 -9.22
N LEU A 18 -15.51 65.10 -8.93
CA LEU A 18 -14.24 64.70 -8.37
C LEU A 18 -13.67 63.32 -8.63
N LEU A 19 -12.59 63.30 -9.39
CA LEU A 19 -11.56 62.26 -9.48
C LEU A 19 -10.93 61.95 -8.15
N THR A 20 -11.09 60.74 -7.62
CA THR A 20 -10.16 60.12 -6.71
C THR A 20 -9.56 58.90 -7.40
N SER A 21 -8.30 59.02 -7.77
CA SER A 21 -7.45 57.96 -8.23
C SER A 21 -7.14 57.04 -7.02
N ALA A 22 -7.81 55.87 -6.96
CA ALA A 22 -7.41 54.81 -6.07
C ALA A 22 -6.52 53.83 -6.85
N CYS A 23 -5.23 53.77 -6.49
CA CYS A 23 -4.32 52.71 -6.89
C CYS A 23 -4.85 51.39 -6.39
N SER A 24 -5.26 50.50 -7.30
CA SER A 24 -5.49 49.10 -6.97
C SER A 24 -4.14 48.38 -6.79
N PRO A 25 -3.91 47.69 -5.70
CA PRO A 25 -2.77 46.78 -5.60
C PRO A 25 -2.93 45.60 -6.56
N PRO A 26 -1.82 44.98 -7.02
CA PRO A 26 -1.88 43.81 -7.88
C PRO A 26 -2.64 42.67 -7.21
N ALA A 27 -3.51 42.02 -7.91
CA ALA A 27 -4.24 40.85 -7.47
C ALA A 27 -3.24 39.78 -7.06
N GLN A 28 -3.13 39.56 -5.75
CA GLN A 28 -2.51 38.35 -5.20
C GLN A 28 -3.35 37.16 -5.69
N GLY A 29 -2.72 36.24 -6.41
CA GLY A 29 -3.34 34.99 -6.79
C GLY A 29 -3.88 34.29 -5.56
N SER A 30 -5.18 34.15 -5.45
CA SER A 30 -5.81 33.30 -4.46
C SER A 30 -5.41 31.87 -4.79
N SER A 31 -4.44 31.34 -4.07
CA SER A 31 -4.33 29.91 -3.85
C SER A 31 -5.68 29.47 -3.29
N ALA A 32 -6.38 28.62 -4.04
CA ALA A 32 -7.61 27.98 -3.56
C ALA A 32 -7.21 27.14 -2.33
N GLU A 33 -7.40 27.68 -1.14
CA GLU A 33 -7.38 26.88 0.08
C GLU A 33 -8.55 25.90 -0.06
N ALA A 34 -8.22 24.60 -0.13
CA ALA A 34 -9.21 23.56 -0.08
C ALA A 34 -10.00 23.76 1.22
N SER A 35 -11.31 24.02 1.11
CA SER A 35 -12.18 24.25 2.24
C SER A 35 -12.21 22.97 3.08
N ALA A 36 -11.65 22.99 4.29
CA ALA A 36 -11.69 21.86 5.20
C ALA A 36 -13.16 21.49 5.49
N ALA A 37 -13.49 20.21 5.43
CA ALA A 37 -14.81 19.71 5.76
C ALA A 37 -15.13 20.01 7.25
N GLY A 38 -16.32 20.50 7.55
CA GLY A 38 -16.74 20.78 8.93
C GLY A 38 -16.67 19.51 9.81
N ALA A 39 -16.43 19.70 11.12
CA ALA A 39 -16.23 18.58 12.07
C ALA A 39 -17.37 17.57 12.09
N ASP A 40 -18.61 18.00 11.77
CA ASP A 40 -19.82 17.15 11.77
C ASP A 40 -20.18 16.60 10.39
N GLN A 41 -19.45 16.95 9.33
CA GLN A 41 -19.72 16.41 8.00
C GLN A 41 -19.34 14.94 7.92
N LYS A 42 -20.27 14.10 7.46
CA LYS A 42 -19.97 12.71 7.13
C LYS A 42 -19.12 12.65 5.88
N LEU A 43 -17.94 12.07 5.98
CA LEU A 43 -16.99 11.91 4.87
C LEU A 43 -17.12 10.53 4.22
N SER A 44 -16.61 10.42 2.98
CA SER A 44 -16.51 9.17 2.25
C SER A 44 -15.03 8.82 1.99
N VAL A 45 -14.69 7.56 2.23
CA VAL A 45 -13.35 6.99 2.05
C VAL A 45 -13.40 5.95 0.95
N GLY A 46 -12.63 6.13 -0.11
CA GLY A 46 -12.37 5.10 -1.12
C GLY A 46 -11.11 4.32 -0.76
N PHE A 47 -11.22 3.01 -0.55
CA PHE A 47 -10.07 2.14 -0.44
C PHE A 47 -9.82 1.46 -1.79
N PHE A 48 -8.74 1.85 -2.46
CA PHE A 48 -8.30 1.31 -3.75
C PHE A 48 -7.28 0.22 -3.50
N GLY A 49 -7.78 -0.97 -3.15
CA GLY A 49 -6.96 -2.13 -2.79
C GLY A 49 -6.48 -2.92 -4.00
N PHE A 50 -5.56 -3.84 -3.76
CA PHE A 50 -5.02 -4.73 -4.79
C PHE A 50 -6.10 -5.56 -5.49
N ALA A 51 -6.89 -6.29 -4.72
CA ALA A 51 -8.03 -7.08 -5.17
C ALA A 51 -8.90 -7.48 -3.98
N LYS A 52 -10.22 -7.57 -4.18
CA LYS A 52 -11.14 -8.12 -3.16
C LYS A 52 -10.93 -9.59 -2.86
N SER A 53 -10.35 -10.34 -3.79
CA SER A 53 -10.02 -11.75 -3.61
C SER A 53 -8.75 -11.98 -2.76
N ASN A 54 -8.01 -10.91 -2.42
CA ASN A 54 -6.78 -11.00 -1.65
C ASN A 54 -7.03 -10.75 -0.17
N GLY A 55 -6.71 -11.72 0.70
CA GLY A 55 -6.96 -11.65 2.15
C GLY A 55 -6.21 -10.50 2.84
N PHE A 56 -4.98 -10.18 2.38
CA PHE A 56 -4.22 -9.03 2.88
C PHE A 56 -4.97 -7.71 2.64
N ALA A 57 -5.45 -7.48 1.41
CA ALA A 57 -6.24 -6.29 1.08
C ALA A 57 -7.59 -6.24 1.82
N GLN A 58 -8.23 -7.40 2.03
CA GLN A 58 -9.44 -7.47 2.86
C GLN A 58 -9.17 -7.12 4.32
N GLY A 59 -8.05 -7.59 4.88
CA GLY A 59 -7.62 -7.25 6.23
C GLY A 59 -7.36 -5.75 6.39
N THR A 60 -6.67 -5.13 5.43
CA THR A 60 -6.49 -3.67 5.41
C THR A 60 -7.83 -2.94 5.35
N TYR A 61 -8.73 -3.38 4.46
CA TYR A 61 -10.07 -2.78 4.33
C TYR A 61 -10.90 -2.90 5.60
N LEU A 62 -10.79 -4.00 6.34
CA LEU A 62 -11.46 -4.14 7.65
C LEU A 62 -11.04 -3.00 8.60
N GLY A 63 -9.76 -2.68 8.64
CA GLY A 63 -9.25 -1.54 9.42
C GLY A 63 -9.77 -0.19 8.91
N VAL A 64 -9.78 -0.01 7.58
CA VAL A 64 -10.34 1.19 6.93
C VAL A 64 -11.81 1.38 7.31
N GLU A 65 -12.62 0.33 7.20
CA GLU A 65 -14.06 0.37 7.51
C GLU A 65 -14.32 0.67 8.99
N GLN A 66 -13.60 0.03 9.91
CA GLN A 66 -13.71 0.26 11.34
C GLN A 66 -13.36 1.71 11.70
N ALA A 67 -12.24 2.23 11.19
CA ALA A 67 -11.81 3.60 11.45
C ALA A 67 -12.76 4.63 10.81
N ALA A 68 -13.25 4.40 9.60
CA ALA A 68 -14.23 5.26 8.95
C ALA A 68 -15.52 5.36 9.80
N LYS A 69 -16.06 4.21 10.23
CA LYS A 69 -17.25 4.16 11.10
C LYS A 69 -17.03 4.89 12.42
N ALA A 70 -15.90 4.70 13.06
CA ALA A 70 -15.55 5.37 14.33
C ALA A 70 -15.38 6.88 14.20
N ASN A 71 -15.10 7.38 12.98
CA ASN A 71 -14.82 8.79 12.69
C ASN A 71 -15.90 9.45 11.81
N ASN A 72 -17.16 9.08 11.93
CA ASN A 72 -18.27 9.65 11.15
C ASN A 72 -17.99 9.70 9.65
N ALA A 73 -17.58 8.56 9.09
CA ALA A 73 -17.33 8.39 7.67
C ALA A 73 -17.86 7.05 7.16
N SER A 74 -17.98 6.90 5.86
CA SER A 74 -18.27 5.63 5.20
C SER A 74 -17.06 5.20 4.39
N ALA A 75 -16.84 3.89 4.24
CA ALA A 75 -15.78 3.32 3.43
C ALA A 75 -16.34 2.48 2.28
N THR A 76 -15.65 2.48 1.15
CA THR A 76 -15.97 1.64 -0.01
C THR A 76 -14.70 1.00 -0.52
N PHE A 77 -14.68 -0.33 -0.68
CA PHE A 77 -13.61 -1.04 -1.36
C PHE A 77 -13.80 -0.93 -2.88
N VAL A 78 -12.86 -0.30 -3.56
CA VAL A 78 -12.78 -0.21 -5.02
C VAL A 78 -11.83 -1.30 -5.51
N ASP A 79 -12.36 -2.31 -6.19
CA ASP A 79 -11.64 -3.51 -6.59
C ASP A 79 -10.98 -3.35 -7.95
N SER A 80 -9.66 -3.34 -7.99
CA SER A 80 -8.91 -3.32 -9.26
C SER A 80 -8.49 -4.70 -9.76
N ASN A 81 -8.75 -5.75 -8.99
CA ASN A 81 -8.46 -7.15 -9.33
C ASN A 81 -7.02 -7.35 -9.86
N PHE A 82 -6.03 -6.82 -9.14
CA PHE A 82 -4.60 -6.80 -9.50
C PHE A 82 -4.27 -6.10 -10.83
N SER A 83 -5.19 -5.31 -11.39
CA SER A 83 -4.97 -4.57 -12.64
C SER A 83 -4.54 -3.14 -12.37
N ALA A 84 -3.30 -2.80 -12.67
CA ALA A 84 -2.79 -1.43 -12.58
C ALA A 84 -3.57 -0.46 -13.48
N GLN A 85 -3.91 -0.89 -14.71
CA GLN A 85 -4.69 -0.06 -15.64
C GLN A 85 -6.10 0.24 -15.10
N THR A 86 -6.77 -0.79 -14.55
CA THR A 86 -8.08 -0.62 -13.92
C THR A 86 -8.00 0.34 -12.74
N GLN A 87 -6.97 0.21 -11.89
CA GLN A 87 -6.79 1.08 -10.73
C GLN A 87 -6.55 2.54 -11.11
N VAL A 88 -5.75 2.80 -12.15
CA VAL A 88 -5.54 4.15 -12.71
C VAL A 88 -6.88 4.74 -13.13
N GLN A 89 -7.68 4.01 -13.92
CA GLN A 89 -8.97 4.48 -14.39
C GLN A 89 -9.94 4.77 -13.23
N GLN A 90 -10.02 3.88 -12.26
CA GLN A 90 -10.88 4.04 -11.08
C GLN A 90 -10.53 5.28 -10.26
N ILE A 91 -9.24 5.60 -10.09
CA ILE A 91 -8.80 6.83 -9.40
C ILE A 91 -9.18 8.07 -10.21
N GLN A 92 -8.99 8.05 -11.54
CA GLN A 92 -9.41 9.16 -12.42
C GLN A 92 -10.92 9.39 -12.38
N ASP A 93 -11.70 8.32 -12.37
CA ASP A 93 -13.17 8.39 -12.25
C ASP A 93 -13.57 8.96 -10.89
N ALA A 94 -12.91 8.55 -9.80
CA ALA A 94 -13.15 9.08 -8.46
C ALA A 94 -12.82 10.58 -8.35
N VAL A 95 -11.75 11.05 -9.00
CA VAL A 95 -11.39 12.47 -9.08
C VAL A 95 -12.45 13.25 -9.83
N THR A 96 -12.90 12.74 -10.98
CA THR A 96 -13.89 13.42 -11.84
C THR A 96 -15.25 13.50 -11.17
N SER A 97 -15.69 12.41 -10.53
CA SER A 97 -17.00 12.33 -9.87
C SER A 97 -17.02 12.96 -8.47
N LYS A 98 -15.85 13.27 -7.89
CA LYS A 98 -15.69 13.73 -6.50
C LYS A 98 -16.40 12.81 -5.49
N GLN A 99 -16.29 11.50 -5.73
CA GLN A 99 -17.01 10.49 -4.96
C GLN A 99 -16.45 10.34 -3.52
N PHE A 100 -15.15 10.63 -3.33
CA PHE A 100 -14.48 10.44 -2.05
C PHE A 100 -13.73 11.71 -1.62
N GLU A 101 -13.82 12.05 -0.33
CA GLU A 101 -12.97 13.07 0.29
C GLU A 101 -11.60 12.52 0.66
N VAL A 102 -11.51 11.20 0.88
CA VAL A 102 -10.26 10.50 1.21
C VAL A 102 -10.09 9.29 0.30
N ILE A 103 -8.91 9.15 -0.28
CA ILE A 103 -8.46 7.95 -0.98
C ILE A 103 -7.36 7.30 -0.15
N VAL A 104 -7.56 6.03 0.23
CA VAL A 104 -6.51 5.14 0.74
C VAL A 104 -6.16 4.16 -0.35
N VAL A 105 -4.89 4.05 -0.74
CA VAL A 105 -4.49 3.28 -1.92
C VAL A 105 -3.35 2.31 -1.63
N GLN A 106 -3.55 1.05 -2.02
CA GLN A 106 -2.52 0.03 -2.18
C GLN A 106 -2.19 -0.09 -3.68
N ALA A 107 -1.01 0.34 -4.09
CA ALA A 107 -0.69 0.46 -5.51
C ALA A 107 -0.40 -0.88 -6.17
N ASN A 108 -1.12 -1.21 -7.24
CA ASN A 108 -0.77 -2.31 -8.14
C ASN A 108 0.47 -1.97 -9.00
N ASP A 109 0.65 -0.69 -9.34
CA ASP A 109 1.85 -0.18 -9.99
C ASP A 109 2.21 1.19 -9.40
N ASN A 110 3.36 1.25 -8.77
CA ASN A 110 3.82 2.43 -8.04
C ASN A 110 4.23 3.61 -8.93
N GLN A 111 4.49 3.40 -10.22
CA GLN A 111 4.82 4.47 -11.17
C GLN A 111 3.56 4.98 -11.88
N ALA A 112 2.69 4.07 -12.31
CA ALA A 112 1.47 4.42 -13.05
C ALA A 112 0.52 5.30 -12.22
N LEU A 113 0.54 5.17 -10.89
CA LEU A 113 -0.34 5.93 -10.00
C LEU A 113 0.15 7.33 -9.63
N ILE A 114 1.38 7.73 -9.96
CA ILE A 114 1.89 9.08 -9.62
C ILE A 114 0.99 10.17 -10.18
N ALA A 115 0.67 10.12 -11.47
CA ALA A 115 -0.12 11.16 -12.14
C ALA A 115 -1.58 11.23 -11.63
N PRO A 116 -2.36 10.13 -11.56
CA PRO A 116 -3.74 10.19 -11.08
C PRO A 116 -3.84 10.58 -9.60
N LEU A 117 -2.90 10.16 -8.74
CA LEU A 117 -2.89 10.57 -7.34
C LEU A 117 -2.48 12.04 -7.17
N THR A 118 -1.58 12.54 -8.00
CA THR A 118 -1.25 13.97 -8.02
C THR A 118 -2.49 14.79 -8.40
N GLN A 119 -3.26 14.35 -9.41
CA GLN A 119 -4.52 14.99 -9.79
C GLN A 119 -5.56 14.93 -8.66
N ALA A 120 -5.65 13.81 -7.93
CA ALA A 120 -6.52 13.68 -6.77
C ALA A 120 -6.19 14.72 -5.68
N VAL A 121 -4.90 14.88 -5.32
CA VAL A 121 -4.44 15.90 -4.37
C VAL A 121 -4.77 17.31 -4.88
N GLN A 122 -4.52 17.61 -6.14
CA GLN A 122 -4.84 18.92 -6.75
C GLN A 122 -6.35 19.20 -6.78
N ALA A 123 -7.17 18.18 -6.87
CA ALA A 123 -8.64 18.28 -6.79
C ALA A 123 -9.15 18.45 -5.34
N GLY A 124 -8.27 18.48 -4.34
CA GLY A 124 -8.62 18.62 -2.93
C GLY A 124 -8.96 17.32 -2.22
N ILE A 125 -8.75 16.16 -2.84
CA ILE A 125 -8.93 14.86 -2.22
C ILE A 125 -7.71 14.56 -1.34
N THR A 126 -7.95 14.14 -0.12
CA THR A 126 -6.86 13.66 0.75
C THR A 126 -6.42 12.27 0.29
N VAL A 127 -5.16 12.14 -0.09
CA VAL A 127 -4.56 10.88 -0.53
C VAL A 127 -3.68 10.30 0.58
N VAL A 128 -3.90 9.02 0.89
CA VAL A 128 -3.07 8.22 1.79
C VAL A 128 -2.56 7.02 1.01
N VAL A 129 -1.27 6.95 0.82
CA VAL A 129 -0.57 5.80 0.24
C VAL A 129 -0.33 4.81 1.37
N GLU A 130 -0.81 3.60 1.21
CA GLU A 130 -0.73 2.54 2.22
C GLU A 130 0.03 1.34 1.65
N PHE A 131 0.88 0.73 2.45
CA PHE A 131 1.72 -0.42 2.18
C PHE A 131 2.77 -0.19 1.08
N SER A 132 2.36 0.05 -0.16
CA SER A 132 3.26 0.19 -1.32
C SER A 132 3.72 1.62 -1.50
N VAL A 133 5.02 1.89 -1.59
CA VAL A 133 5.52 3.22 -1.97
C VAL A 133 5.04 3.62 -3.36
N ILE A 134 4.64 4.87 -3.53
CA ILE A 134 4.35 5.48 -4.84
C ILE A 134 5.54 6.33 -5.24
N GLY A 135 6.16 6.03 -6.37
CA GLY A 135 7.32 6.77 -6.88
C GLY A 135 8.53 5.87 -7.13
N PRO A 136 9.64 6.44 -7.65
CA PRO A 136 10.81 5.67 -8.07
C PRO A 136 11.74 5.23 -6.92
N LYS A 137 11.58 5.78 -5.71
CA LYS A 137 12.46 5.49 -4.58
C LYS A 137 11.82 4.47 -3.65
N PHE A 138 12.51 3.35 -3.41
CA PHE A 138 12.04 2.23 -2.59
C PHE A 138 12.69 2.17 -1.20
N ASP A 139 13.46 3.19 -0.84
CA ASP A 139 14.26 3.31 0.38
C ASP A 139 13.86 4.50 1.27
N THR A 140 12.72 5.13 0.98
CA THR A 140 12.22 6.28 1.75
C THR A 140 10.73 6.15 2.06
N ILE A 141 10.37 6.47 3.29
CA ILE A 141 8.96 6.58 3.73
C ILE A 141 8.32 7.91 3.32
N GLN A 142 9.13 8.89 2.86
CA GLN A 142 8.62 10.21 2.50
C GLN A 142 7.67 10.14 1.31
N PRO A 143 6.53 10.86 1.36
CA PRO A 143 5.61 10.91 0.24
C PRO A 143 6.30 11.41 -1.04
N GLN A 144 6.19 10.63 -2.11
CA GLN A 144 6.71 11.01 -3.43
C GLN A 144 5.62 11.59 -4.33
N VAL A 145 4.35 11.55 -3.88
CA VAL A 145 3.24 12.35 -4.42
C VAL A 145 3.09 13.57 -3.51
N PRO A 146 3.38 14.79 -4.00
CA PRO A 146 3.31 15.99 -3.18
C PRO A 146 1.92 16.18 -2.56
N GLY A 147 1.87 16.39 -1.25
CA GLY A 147 0.63 16.57 -0.51
C GLY A 147 -0.07 15.29 -0.07
N ALA A 148 0.39 14.11 -0.46
CA ALA A 148 -0.13 12.85 0.07
C ALA A 148 0.40 12.56 1.49
N ILE A 149 -0.19 11.56 2.14
CA ILE A 149 0.33 10.89 3.33
C ILE A 149 0.89 9.54 2.88
N SER A 150 1.98 9.09 3.48
CA SER A 150 2.64 7.82 3.18
C SER A 150 2.72 6.99 4.46
N ILE A 151 2.11 5.81 4.47
CA ILE A 151 2.24 4.78 5.51
C ILE A 151 2.67 3.53 4.76
N VAL A 152 3.97 3.28 4.69
CA VAL A 152 4.50 2.31 3.73
C VAL A 152 5.48 1.33 4.38
N ASP A 153 5.44 0.09 3.90
CA ASP A 153 6.49 -0.89 4.13
C ASP A 153 7.54 -0.76 3.02
N LEU A 154 8.78 -0.49 3.40
CA LEU A 154 9.87 -0.33 2.44
C LEU A 154 10.25 -1.68 1.85
N PRO A 155 10.08 -1.91 0.54
CA PRO A 155 10.34 -3.21 -0.07
C PRO A 155 11.81 -3.64 0.06
N THR A 156 12.74 -2.71 0.07
CA THR A 156 14.17 -2.99 0.30
C THR A 156 14.44 -3.48 1.72
N ARG A 157 13.80 -2.87 2.74
CA ARG A 157 13.92 -3.33 4.12
C ARG A 157 13.17 -4.64 4.34
N ASN A 158 11.94 -4.76 3.84
CA ASN A 158 11.17 -6.01 3.90
C ASN A 158 11.97 -7.18 3.30
N GLY A 159 12.55 -6.99 2.11
CA GLY A 159 13.39 -7.98 1.48
C GLY A 159 14.64 -8.34 2.31
N LYS A 160 15.29 -7.34 2.93
CA LYS A 160 16.41 -7.58 3.83
C LYS A 160 16.01 -8.45 5.03
N VAL A 161 14.89 -8.11 5.70
CA VAL A 161 14.39 -8.90 6.85
C VAL A 161 14.03 -10.32 6.43
N LEU A 162 13.41 -10.52 5.27
CA LEU A 162 13.16 -11.86 4.73
C LEU A 162 14.44 -12.63 4.48
N GLY A 163 15.48 -12.00 3.94
CA GLY A 163 16.81 -12.60 3.79
C GLY A 163 17.48 -12.94 5.12
N GLU A 164 17.38 -12.07 6.13
CA GLU A 164 17.88 -12.33 7.49
C GLU A 164 17.19 -13.57 8.11
N MET A 165 15.84 -13.67 8.00
CA MET A 165 15.11 -14.85 8.44
C MET A 165 15.55 -16.10 7.66
N GLY A 166 15.85 -15.98 6.37
CA GLY A 166 16.42 -17.06 5.56
C GLY A 166 17.76 -17.54 6.08
N LYS A 167 18.67 -16.63 6.47
CA LYS A 167 19.97 -16.97 7.10
C LYS A 167 19.78 -17.67 8.43
N GLU A 168 18.85 -17.21 9.26
CA GLU A 168 18.53 -17.86 10.54
C GLU A 168 17.98 -19.27 10.34
N ALA A 169 17.10 -19.47 9.35
CA ALA A 169 16.63 -20.80 9.01
C ALA A 169 17.79 -21.70 8.54
N CYS A 170 18.66 -21.19 7.69
CA CYS A 170 19.85 -21.91 7.20
C CYS A 170 20.85 -22.26 8.32
N ALA A 171 20.95 -21.44 9.36
CA ALA A 171 21.81 -21.75 10.51
C ALA A 171 21.36 -23.03 11.24
N THR A 172 20.11 -23.44 11.12
CA THR A 172 19.57 -24.66 11.72
C THR A 172 19.67 -25.90 10.81
N VAL A 173 20.07 -25.72 9.54
CA VAL A 173 20.26 -26.80 8.57
C VAL A 173 21.63 -27.43 8.79
N GLN A 174 21.68 -28.77 8.81
CA GLN A 174 22.94 -29.54 8.98
C GLN A 174 23.79 -29.46 7.70
N GLY A 175 25.10 -29.55 7.85
CA GLY A 175 26.05 -29.52 6.74
C GLY A 175 26.56 -28.14 6.39
N ASP A 176 27.41 -28.06 5.33
CA ASP A 176 28.13 -26.86 4.94
C ASP A 176 27.38 -26.01 3.89
N THR A 177 26.25 -26.50 3.41
CA THR A 177 25.44 -25.83 2.38
C THR A 177 23.97 -25.84 2.78
N CYS A 178 23.30 -24.71 2.63
CA CYS A 178 21.85 -24.55 2.75
C CYS A 178 21.28 -24.08 1.41
N LYS A 179 20.36 -24.85 0.84
CA LYS A 179 19.70 -24.56 -0.43
C LYS A 179 18.42 -23.78 -0.22
N VAL A 180 18.40 -22.55 -0.70
CA VAL A 180 17.27 -21.64 -0.56
C VAL A 180 16.56 -21.47 -1.90
N ALA A 181 15.23 -21.52 -1.90
CA ALA A 181 14.39 -21.09 -3.01
C ALA A 181 13.60 -19.84 -2.59
N TYR A 182 13.53 -18.86 -3.50
CA TYR A 182 12.73 -17.67 -3.30
C TYR A 182 11.60 -17.61 -4.33
N LEU A 183 10.36 -17.57 -3.82
CA LEU A 183 9.14 -17.36 -4.61
C LEU A 183 8.89 -15.83 -4.65
N GLU A 184 9.30 -15.22 -5.75
CA GLU A 184 9.20 -13.78 -6.00
C GLU A 184 7.72 -13.35 -6.09
N GLY A 185 7.45 -12.06 -5.92
CA GLY A 185 6.17 -11.46 -6.32
C GLY A 185 6.01 -11.43 -7.85
N PHE A 186 5.32 -10.45 -8.38
CA PHE A 186 5.19 -10.30 -9.83
C PHE A 186 6.43 -9.61 -10.43
N LYS A 187 7.13 -10.30 -11.34
CA LYS A 187 8.33 -9.75 -12.01
C LYS A 187 8.06 -8.50 -12.83
N SER A 188 6.82 -8.27 -13.22
CA SER A 188 6.39 -7.05 -13.91
C SER A 188 6.35 -5.82 -13.01
N LEU A 189 6.39 -5.99 -11.67
CA LEU A 189 6.25 -4.88 -10.71
C LEU A 189 7.62 -4.43 -10.17
N PRO A 190 7.98 -3.15 -10.35
CA PRO A 190 9.26 -2.61 -9.84
C PRO A 190 9.46 -2.78 -8.33
N LEU A 191 8.38 -2.66 -7.54
CA LEU A 191 8.39 -2.85 -6.09
C LEU A 191 8.81 -4.29 -5.72
N ASP A 192 8.24 -5.30 -6.40
CA ASP A 192 8.57 -6.70 -6.15
C ASP A 192 10.01 -7.02 -6.57
N ASN A 193 10.49 -6.40 -7.65
CA ASN A 193 11.89 -6.53 -8.08
C ASN A 193 12.83 -5.92 -7.03
N ALA A 194 12.50 -4.74 -6.46
CA ALA A 194 13.31 -4.13 -5.39
C ALA A 194 13.38 -5.02 -4.13
N ARG A 195 12.27 -5.65 -3.75
CA ARG A 195 12.24 -6.64 -2.65
C ARG A 195 13.09 -7.86 -2.99
N THR A 196 12.95 -8.39 -4.19
CA THR A 196 13.70 -9.55 -4.67
C THR A 196 15.21 -9.32 -4.63
N GLU A 197 15.68 -8.18 -5.12
CA GLU A 197 17.10 -7.85 -5.06
C GLU A 197 17.61 -7.70 -3.62
N ALA A 198 16.80 -7.15 -2.72
CA ALA A 198 17.17 -7.05 -1.31
C ALA A 198 17.25 -8.43 -0.63
N VAL A 199 16.32 -9.36 -0.91
CA VAL A 199 16.39 -10.76 -0.43
C VAL A 199 17.68 -11.42 -0.92
N LYS A 200 17.96 -11.34 -2.24
CA LYS A 200 19.14 -11.95 -2.84
C LYS A 200 20.44 -11.38 -2.26
N ALA A 201 20.51 -10.05 -2.12
CA ALA A 201 21.68 -9.39 -1.56
C ALA A 201 21.93 -9.83 -0.12
N GLU A 202 20.89 -9.94 0.71
CA GLU A 202 21.03 -10.36 2.10
C GLU A 202 21.43 -11.83 2.22
N LEU A 203 20.81 -12.73 1.44
CA LEU A 203 21.18 -14.16 1.44
C LEU A 203 22.63 -14.37 0.97
N ALA A 204 23.13 -13.58 0.02
CA ALA A 204 24.48 -13.67 -0.53
C ALA A 204 25.57 -13.27 0.50
N THR A 205 25.22 -12.67 1.64
CA THR A 205 26.18 -12.33 2.70
C THR A 205 26.65 -13.55 3.50
N ASP A 206 25.93 -14.68 3.40
CA ASP A 206 26.30 -15.94 4.09
C ASP A 206 26.82 -16.97 3.06
N PRO A 207 28.08 -17.34 3.10
CA PRO A 207 28.68 -18.29 2.16
C PRO A 207 28.11 -19.71 2.24
N LYS A 208 27.45 -20.07 3.34
CA LYS A 208 26.73 -21.34 3.49
C LYS A 208 25.50 -21.42 2.57
N ILE A 209 24.95 -20.28 2.18
CA ILE A 209 23.68 -20.21 1.44
C ILE A 209 23.91 -20.32 -0.06
N LYS A 210 23.17 -21.23 -0.69
CA LYS A 210 23.04 -21.34 -2.13
C LYS A 210 21.61 -21.04 -2.55
N LEU A 211 21.37 -19.88 -3.18
CA LEU A 211 20.08 -19.60 -3.81
C LEU A 211 19.96 -20.47 -5.07
N VAL A 212 19.16 -21.55 -5.00
CA VAL A 212 19.01 -22.54 -6.07
C VAL A 212 17.87 -22.20 -7.02
N ALA A 213 16.90 -21.40 -6.58
CA ALA A 213 15.80 -20.93 -7.39
C ALA A 213 15.34 -19.53 -6.95
N SER A 214 15.01 -18.70 -7.91
CA SER A 214 14.32 -17.41 -7.72
C SER A 214 13.31 -17.30 -8.85
N VAL A 215 12.05 -17.61 -8.56
CA VAL A 215 10.98 -17.76 -9.55
C VAL A 215 9.73 -17.02 -9.11
N GLU A 216 8.91 -16.57 -10.04
CA GLU A 216 7.64 -15.93 -9.71
C GLU A 216 6.71 -16.91 -8.99
N GLY A 217 6.33 -16.58 -7.76
CA GLY A 217 5.37 -17.31 -6.94
C GLY A 217 4.03 -16.60 -6.86
N GLY A 218 4.03 -15.30 -7.10
CA GLY A 218 2.83 -14.46 -7.04
C GLY A 218 2.20 -14.36 -5.66
N TYR A 219 0.88 -14.10 -5.62
CA TYR A 219 0.15 -13.78 -4.38
C TYR A 219 -1.10 -14.64 -4.19
N THR A 220 -1.10 -15.86 -4.72
CA THR A 220 -2.16 -16.84 -4.52
C THR A 220 -1.61 -18.19 -4.11
N GLN A 221 -2.43 -19.00 -3.42
CA GLN A 221 -2.03 -20.36 -3.04
C GLN A 221 -1.78 -21.23 -4.27
N ASP A 222 -2.57 -21.05 -5.33
CA ASP A 222 -2.43 -21.83 -6.56
C ASP A 222 -1.12 -21.53 -7.29
N SER A 223 -0.76 -20.26 -7.44
CA SER A 223 0.51 -19.87 -8.06
C SER A 223 1.72 -20.36 -7.24
N GLY A 224 1.64 -20.26 -5.91
CA GLY A 224 2.68 -20.79 -5.03
C GLY A 224 2.83 -22.30 -5.10
N ARG A 225 1.72 -23.04 -5.19
CA ARG A 225 1.74 -24.49 -5.39
C ARG A 225 2.44 -24.86 -6.70
N GLN A 226 2.11 -24.18 -7.80
CA GLN A 226 2.74 -24.42 -9.10
C GLN A 226 4.23 -24.07 -9.07
N ALA A 227 4.59 -22.93 -8.48
CA ALA A 227 6.00 -22.54 -8.33
C ALA A 227 6.79 -23.57 -7.51
N PHE A 228 6.22 -24.05 -6.40
CA PHE A 228 6.82 -25.11 -5.58
C PHE A 228 7.06 -26.40 -6.39
N GLN A 229 6.07 -26.87 -7.16
CA GLN A 229 6.20 -28.07 -7.98
C GLN A 229 7.34 -27.96 -9.00
N ASN A 230 7.46 -26.81 -9.65
CA ASN A 230 8.55 -26.55 -10.60
C ASN A 230 9.92 -26.49 -9.90
N VAL A 231 10.00 -25.83 -8.75
CA VAL A 231 11.24 -25.72 -7.97
C VAL A 231 11.68 -27.08 -7.43
N SER A 232 10.78 -27.84 -6.82
CA SER A 232 11.11 -29.12 -6.20
C SER A 232 11.45 -30.20 -7.22
N GLN A 233 10.90 -30.11 -8.45
CA GLN A 233 11.29 -31.01 -9.53
C GLN A 233 12.74 -30.77 -9.97
N ALA A 234 13.19 -29.52 -10.01
CA ALA A 234 14.55 -29.13 -10.38
C ALA A 234 15.55 -29.22 -9.22
N ASN A 235 15.07 -29.02 -8.00
CA ASN A 235 15.84 -28.96 -6.75
C ASN A 235 15.11 -29.71 -5.64
N PRO A 236 15.16 -31.06 -5.62
CA PRO A 236 14.39 -31.89 -4.68
C PRO A 236 14.87 -31.76 -3.24
N ASP A 237 16.02 -31.17 -3.01
CA ASP A 237 16.70 -31.02 -1.73
C ASP A 237 16.78 -29.55 -1.25
N VAL A 238 15.74 -28.76 -1.54
CA VAL A 238 15.58 -27.41 -0.99
C VAL A 238 15.40 -27.48 0.53
N ASP A 239 16.19 -26.70 1.27
CA ASP A 239 16.13 -26.63 2.73
C ASP A 239 15.21 -25.51 3.24
N VAL A 240 15.20 -24.37 2.54
CA VAL A 240 14.45 -23.16 2.92
C VAL A 240 13.68 -22.61 1.75
N MET A 241 12.42 -22.24 1.95
CA MET A 241 11.60 -21.57 0.95
C MET A 241 11.00 -20.27 1.49
N ILE A 242 11.24 -19.18 0.80
CA ILE A 242 10.82 -17.81 1.17
C ILE A 242 9.84 -17.30 0.11
N GLY A 243 8.80 -16.55 0.47
CA GLY A 243 7.89 -15.92 -0.49
C GLY A 243 6.71 -15.19 0.15
N ALA A 244 5.80 -14.67 -0.66
CA ALA A 244 4.53 -14.15 -0.16
C ALA A 244 3.79 -15.22 0.64
N SER A 245 3.12 -14.86 1.73
CA SER A 245 2.49 -15.85 2.63
C SER A 245 1.47 -16.73 1.91
N GLN A 246 0.69 -16.17 0.99
CA GLN A 246 -0.27 -16.94 0.19
C GLN A 246 0.45 -17.98 -0.70
N ALA A 247 1.54 -17.56 -1.36
CA ALA A 247 2.34 -18.49 -2.16
C ALA A 247 2.97 -19.58 -1.30
N ILE A 248 3.51 -19.22 -0.12
CA ILE A 248 4.08 -20.18 0.84
C ILE A 248 3.02 -21.12 1.39
N THR A 249 1.78 -20.66 1.63
CA THR A 249 0.66 -21.53 2.03
C THR A 249 0.42 -22.62 0.97
N GLY A 250 0.38 -22.24 -0.31
CA GLY A 250 0.23 -23.17 -1.40
C GLY A 250 1.41 -24.13 -1.57
N ALA A 251 2.63 -23.61 -1.45
CA ALA A 251 3.87 -24.38 -1.50
C ALA A 251 3.96 -25.40 -0.35
N ALA A 252 3.70 -24.98 0.90
CA ALA A 252 3.74 -25.85 2.07
C ALA A 252 2.66 -26.95 2.01
N ALA A 253 1.47 -26.62 1.51
CA ALA A 253 0.42 -27.64 1.29
C ALA A 253 0.85 -28.70 0.26
N ALA A 254 1.53 -28.28 -0.82
CA ALA A 254 2.04 -29.20 -1.84
C ALA A 254 3.26 -30.02 -1.35
N ALA A 255 4.08 -29.45 -0.48
CA ALA A 255 5.25 -30.13 0.10
C ALA A 255 4.86 -31.20 1.13
N GLY A 256 3.67 -31.13 1.70
CA GLY A 256 3.18 -32.10 2.70
C GLY A 256 4.08 -32.13 3.94
N ASN A 257 4.52 -33.32 4.34
CA ASN A 257 5.39 -33.53 5.53
C ASN A 257 6.88 -33.43 5.14
N SER A 258 7.29 -32.32 4.51
CA SER A 258 8.70 -32.08 4.20
C SER A 258 9.41 -31.37 5.36
N ASP A 259 10.75 -31.48 5.39
CA ASP A 259 11.61 -30.76 6.36
C ASP A 259 11.94 -29.32 5.91
N ILE A 260 11.34 -28.85 4.82
CA ILE A 260 11.56 -27.50 4.28
C ILE A 260 11.11 -26.44 5.30
N LYS A 261 12.00 -25.48 5.56
CA LYS A 261 11.72 -24.36 6.44
C LYS A 261 11.04 -23.25 5.63
N PHE A 262 9.74 -23.08 5.84
CA PHE A 262 8.94 -22.08 5.14
C PHE A 262 9.00 -20.73 5.85
N ILE A 263 9.16 -19.66 5.07
CA ILE A 263 9.18 -18.26 5.53
C ILE A 263 8.19 -17.47 4.68
N GLY A 264 7.13 -16.95 5.30
CA GLY A 264 6.05 -16.21 4.64
C GLY A 264 6.16 -14.70 4.82
N ASN A 265 5.97 -13.94 3.76
CA ASN A 265 5.78 -12.48 3.85
C ASN A 265 4.29 -12.19 3.98
N GLY A 266 3.82 -12.07 5.22
CA GLY A 266 2.43 -11.90 5.61
C GLY A 266 2.08 -12.73 6.84
N ALA A 267 1.04 -12.34 7.57
CA ALA A 267 0.70 -12.86 8.88
C ALA A 267 -0.82 -13.07 9.06
N SER A 268 -1.45 -13.85 8.16
CA SER A 268 -2.83 -14.29 8.37
C SER A 268 -2.95 -15.20 9.60
N VAL A 269 -4.17 -15.48 10.04
CA VAL A 269 -4.43 -16.39 11.18
C VAL A 269 -3.73 -17.74 10.95
N SER A 270 -3.88 -18.32 9.75
CA SER A 270 -3.28 -19.61 9.40
C SER A 270 -1.75 -19.57 9.38
N ASN A 271 -1.15 -18.43 8.96
CA ASN A 271 0.31 -18.28 8.92
C ASN A 271 0.89 -18.20 10.35
N VAL A 272 0.24 -17.44 11.24
CA VAL A 272 0.63 -17.35 12.66
C VAL A 272 0.56 -18.72 13.33
N GLU A 273 -0.52 -19.49 13.08
CA GLU A 273 -0.67 -20.85 13.60
C GLU A 273 0.40 -21.80 13.02
N ALA A 274 0.75 -21.65 11.74
CA ALA A 274 1.80 -22.44 11.11
C ALA A 274 3.17 -22.23 11.77
N VAL A 275 3.52 -20.98 12.13
CA VAL A 275 4.75 -20.69 12.88
C VAL A 275 4.66 -21.23 14.30
N ARG A 276 3.56 -21.00 15.02
CA ARG A 276 3.39 -21.48 16.40
C ARG A 276 3.44 -22.99 16.52
N SER A 277 2.89 -23.70 15.54
CA SER A 277 2.94 -25.18 15.49
C SER A 277 4.26 -25.73 14.96
N GLY A 278 5.22 -24.88 14.55
CA GLY A 278 6.51 -25.29 14.00
C GLY A 278 6.45 -25.81 12.55
N LYS A 279 5.31 -25.68 11.87
CA LYS A 279 5.18 -26.02 10.44
C LYS A 279 5.91 -25.01 9.54
N TRP A 280 5.94 -23.74 9.95
CA TRP A 280 6.74 -22.70 9.33
C TRP A 280 7.81 -22.21 10.28
N PHE A 281 8.94 -21.78 9.72
CA PHE A 281 10.07 -21.27 10.49
C PHE A 281 9.77 -19.86 11.05
N SER A 282 9.29 -18.96 10.19
CA SER A 282 8.95 -17.58 10.56
C SER A 282 8.05 -16.92 9.53
N ILE A 283 7.53 -15.73 9.87
CA ILE A 283 6.76 -14.86 8.98
C ILE A 283 7.20 -13.42 9.13
N TYR A 284 7.06 -12.63 8.05
CA TYR A 284 7.08 -11.18 8.16
C TYR A 284 5.69 -10.70 8.53
N VAL A 285 5.58 -9.99 9.64
CA VAL A 285 4.31 -9.53 10.20
C VAL A 285 4.05 -8.09 9.76
N SER A 286 2.94 -7.87 9.04
CA SER A 286 2.31 -6.56 8.87
C SER A 286 0.93 -6.62 9.53
N ASP A 287 0.65 -5.73 10.48
CA ASP A 287 -0.70 -5.63 11.09
C ASP A 287 -1.60 -4.80 10.17
N VAL A 288 -2.03 -5.43 9.09
CA VAL A 288 -2.80 -4.80 8.02
C VAL A 288 -4.08 -4.11 8.50
N VAL A 289 -4.72 -4.65 9.55
CA VAL A 289 -5.92 -4.04 10.12
C VAL A 289 -5.57 -2.74 10.85
N ALA A 290 -4.49 -2.74 11.64
CA ALA A 290 -4.02 -1.52 12.29
C ALA A 290 -3.53 -0.48 11.28
N ASN A 291 -2.84 -0.93 10.22
CA ASN A 291 -2.34 -0.05 9.16
C ASN A 291 -3.47 0.63 8.38
N GLY A 292 -4.50 -0.13 7.97
CA GLY A 292 -5.68 0.41 7.30
C GLY A 292 -6.46 1.38 8.19
N ALA A 293 -6.59 1.07 9.49
CA ALA A 293 -7.22 1.97 10.45
C ALA A 293 -6.42 3.27 10.59
N LYS A 294 -5.10 3.19 10.79
CA LYS A 294 -4.22 4.35 10.92
C LYS A 294 -4.24 5.23 9.67
N ALA A 295 -4.18 4.62 8.48
CA ALA A 295 -4.28 5.32 7.20
C ALA A 295 -5.57 6.14 7.10
N THR A 296 -6.69 5.53 7.49
CA THR A 296 -8.00 6.16 7.45
C THR A 296 -8.12 7.29 8.47
N GLU A 297 -7.65 7.09 9.70
CA GLU A 297 -7.65 8.12 10.76
C GLU A 297 -6.88 9.36 10.33
N LEU A 298 -5.68 9.19 9.80
CA LEU A 298 -4.86 10.30 9.31
C LEU A 298 -5.49 10.99 8.10
N GLY A 299 -6.02 10.21 7.16
CA GLY A 299 -6.72 10.74 5.99
C GLY A 299 -7.93 11.60 6.38
N LEU A 300 -8.78 11.09 7.27
CA LEU A 300 -9.96 11.82 7.75
C LEU A 300 -9.58 13.05 8.59
N ALA A 301 -8.55 12.94 9.43
CA ALA A 301 -8.07 14.08 10.22
C ALA A 301 -7.56 15.21 9.30
N LYS A 302 -6.77 14.86 8.27
CA LYS A 302 -6.28 15.84 7.29
C LYS A 302 -7.41 16.44 6.46
N ALA A 303 -8.38 15.63 6.00
CA ALA A 303 -9.56 16.12 5.26
C ALA A 303 -10.38 17.13 6.08
N ARG A 304 -10.35 17.02 7.43
CA ARG A 304 -10.96 17.98 8.37
C ARG A 304 -10.04 19.14 8.76
N GLY A 305 -8.93 19.36 8.02
CA GLY A 305 -8.02 20.48 8.24
C GLY A 305 -7.06 20.32 9.42
N LYS A 306 -6.95 19.14 10.03
CA LYS A 306 -5.99 18.90 11.12
C LYS A 306 -4.60 18.66 10.56
N GLN A 307 -3.59 19.12 11.30
CA GLN A 307 -2.20 18.74 11.03
C GLN A 307 -1.97 17.29 11.43
N VAL A 308 -1.33 16.53 10.54
CA VAL A 308 -1.05 15.11 10.73
C VAL A 308 0.38 14.79 10.35
N GLU A 309 0.91 13.70 10.89
CA GLU A 309 2.14 13.09 10.39
C GLU A 309 1.91 12.58 8.95
N THR A 310 2.86 12.87 8.06
CA THR A 310 2.72 12.56 6.63
C THR A 310 3.61 11.43 6.14
N ALA A 311 4.51 10.91 6.98
CA ALA A 311 5.42 9.83 6.62
C ALA A 311 5.57 8.86 7.79
N ILE A 312 5.01 7.66 7.66
CA ILE A 312 5.07 6.62 8.69
C ILE A 312 5.67 5.36 8.09
N ASP A 313 6.61 4.79 8.81
CA ASP A 313 7.13 3.47 8.54
C ASP A 313 6.15 2.41 9.08
N GLU A 314 5.53 1.65 8.19
CA GLU A 314 4.53 0.62 8.54
C GLU A 314 5.11 -0.45 9.48
N ALA A 315 6.39 -0.81 9.35
CA ALA A 315 7.00 -1.77 10.26
C ALA A 315 7.05 -1.29 11.70
N SER A 316 7.05 0.04 11.93
CA SER A 316 6.98 0.59 13.30
C SER A 316 5.63 0.34 13.98
N LEU A 317 4.59 0.04 13.19
CA LEU A 317 3.25 -0.31 13.66
C LEU A 317 3.10 -1.82 13.90
N SER A 318 4.05 -2.61 13.40
CA SER A 318 4.02 -4.06 13.47
C SER A 318 4.83 -4.61 14.65
N PRO A 319 4.42 -5.74 15.24
CA PRO A 319 5.19 -6.40 16.30
C PRO A 319 6.62 -6.70 15.87
N ASN A 320 7.59 -6.42 16.74
CA ASN A 320 9.01 -6.72 16.55
C ASN A 320 9.55 -6.26 15.18
N ASN A 321 9.12 -5.07 14.72
CA ASN A 321 9.46 -4.50 13.40
C ASN A 321 9.24 -5.49 12.23
N GLY A 322 8.20 -6.28 12.31
CA GLY A 322 7.79 -7.22 11.29
C GLY A 322 8.38 -8.63 11.41
N LYS A 323 9.33 -8.90 12.32
CA LYS A 323 9.96 -10.22 12.45
C LYS A 323 9.16 -11.14 13.36
N GLY A 324 8.39 -12.06 12.79
CA GLY A 324 7.52 -13.00 13.48
C GLY A 324 8.11 -14.42 13.57
N THR A 325 8.98 -14.64 14.56
CA THR A 325 9.36 -16.01 15.00
C THR A 325 8.34 -16.53 16.02
N LYS A 326 8.36 -17.84 16.32
CA LYS A 326 7.49 -18.40 17.34
C LYS A 326 7.63 -17.66 18.67
N GLU A 327 8.86 -17.41 19.11
CA GLU A 327 9.16 -16.73 20.37
C GLU A 327 8.63 -15.29 20.38
N ALA A 328 8.79 -14.58 19.28
CA ALA A 328 8.29 -13.20 19.14
C ALA A 328 6.75 -13.15 19.16
N LEU A 329 6.10 -14.03 18.41
CA LEU A 329 4.64 -14.11 18.33
C LEU A 329 4.01 -14.50 19.68
N ASP A 330 4.64 -15.42 20.42
CA ASP A 330 4.16 -15.88 21.72
C ASP A 330 4.40 -14.82 22.81
N SER A 331 5.60 -14.21 22.87
CA SER A 331 5.93 -13.19 23.88
C SER A 331 5.07 -11.92 23.76
N LEU A 332 4.67 -11.58 22.53
CA LEU A 332 3.82 -10.42 22.26
C LEU A 332 2.32 -10.77 22.28
N ASN A 333 1.96 -12.04 22.49
CA ASN A 333 0.59 -12.53 22.39
C ASN A 333 -0.08 -12.08 21.08
N TYR A 334 0.68 -12.08 19.99
CA TYR A 334 0.19 -11.56 18.72
C TYR A 334 -0.97 -12.40 18.18
N VAL A 335 -2.06 -11.74 17.82
CA VAL A 335 -3.25 -12.37 17.22
C VAL A 335 -3.53 -11.68 15.89
N SER A 336 -3.42 -12.44 14.81
CA SER A 336 -3.84 -11.93 13.50
C SER A 336 -5.36 -11.73 13.44
N LYS A 337 -5.78 -10.70 12.72
CA LYS A 337 -7.20 -10.31 12.56
C LYS A 337 -7.70 -10.52 11.13
N TYR A 338 -6.93 -11.16 10.25
CA TYR A 338 -7.34 -11.43 8.88
C TYR A 338 -7.03 -12.87 8.46
N SER A 339 -7.74 -13.36 7.46
CA SER A 339 -7.54 -14.67 6.85
C SER A 339 -7.13 -14.52 5.39
N ASP A 340 -6.34 -15.48 4.88
CA ASP A 340 -5.98 -15.57 3.45
C ASP A 340 -7.14 -16.11 2.61
#